data_c4453cad815b9b439d618c4fe0ccd1ae
#
_entry.id   c4453cad815b9b439d618c4fe0ccd1ae
#
_cell.length_a   1.000
_cell.length_b   1.000
_cell.length_c   1.000
_cell.angle_alpha   90.00
_cell.angle_beta   90.00
_cell.angle_gamma   90.00
#
_symmetry.space_group_name_H-M   'P 1'
#
loop_
_entity.id
_entity.type
_entity.pdbx_description
1 polymer ?
#
loop_
_entity_poly.entity_id
_entity_poly.type
_entity_poly.pdbx_seq_one_letter_code
_entity_poly.pdbx_strand_id
1 'polypeptide(L)'
;MPGSLEIPLQAKLLANSGNYAVIVAAGLIVDGGIYRHDFVAATVLDAMMQIQLETEVPILSVVLTPHQFQETEAHEGFFFEHFKIKGREAAQACLQTLSNLNDLIDAA
;
A
#
# COMPACT_ATOMS: atom_id res chain seq x y z
N MET A 1 7.14 -12.27 1.23
CA MET A 1 5.79 -12.36 0.60
C MET A 1 5.98 -12.44 -0.91
N PRO A 2 5.41 -13.46 -1.58
CA PRO A 2 5.74 -13.71 -2.99
C PRO A 2 5.25 -12.65 -3.98
N GLY A 3 4.14 -12.00 -3.72
CA GLY A 3 3.60 -11.02 -4.65
C GLY A 3 2.53 -10.13 -4.04
N SER A 4 2.01 -9.20 -4.84
CA SER A 4 1.05 -8.21 -4.37
C SER A 4 -0.29 -8.82 -3.96
N LEU A 5 -0.67 -9.98 -4.51
CA LEU A 5 -1.92 -10.65 -4.15
C LEU A 5 -1.91 -11.19 -2.71
N GLU A 6 -0.74 -11.32 -2.09
CA GLU A 6 -0.60 -11.75 -0.70
C GLU A 6 -0.69 -10.60 0.30
N ILE A 7 -0.66 -9.35 -0.17
CA ILE A 7 -0.72 -8.17 0.70
C ILE A 7 -1.98 -8.17 1.59
N PRO A 8 -3.20 -8.40 1.07
CA PRO A 8 -4.39 -8.30 1.90
C PRO A 8 -4.38 -9.25 3.10
N LEU A 9 -4.01 -10.52 2.91
CA LEU A 9 -3.99 -11.47 4.01
C LEU A 9 -2.95 -11.09 5.07
N GLN A 10 -1.75 -10.70 4.65
CA GLN A 10 -0.71 -10.28 5.57
C GLN A 10 -1.12 -9.02 6.34
N ALA A 11 -1.73 -8.06 5.66
CA ALA A 11 -2.23 -6.85 6.31
C ALA A 11 -3.30 -7.17 7.35
N LYS A 12 -4.21 -8.07 7.04
CA LYS A 12 -5.26 -8.50 7.97
C LYS A 12 -4.67 -9.14 9.23
N LEU A 13 -3.71 -10.03 9.05
CA LEU A 13 -3.08 -10.71 10.19
C LEU A 13 -2.30 -9.72 11.06
N LEU A 14 -1.59 -8.78 10.47
CA LEU A 14 -0.87 -7.74 11.21
C LEU A 14 -1.84 -6.80 11.94
N ALA A 15 -2.92 -6.39 11.28
CA ALA A 15 -3.92 -5.51 11.88
C ALA A 15 -4.61 -6.18 13.07
N ASN A 16 -4.94 -7.47 12.95
CA ASN A 16 -5.61 -8.20 14.00
C ASN A 16 -4.68 -8.57 15.18
N SER A 17 -3.36 -8.44 15.01
CA SER A 17 -2.41 -8.73 16.09
C SER A 17 -2.50 -7.74 17.25
N GLY A 18 -3.00 -6.55 17.02
CA GLY A 18 -3.07 -5.48 18.02
C GLY A 18 -1.74 -4.79 18.31
N ASN A 19 -0.69 -5.11 17.55
CA ASN A 19 0.66 -4.60 17.80
C ASN A 19 1.03 -3.38 16.97
N TYR A 20 0.19 -3.02 15.98
CA TYR A 20 0.50 -1.96 15.02
C TYR A 20 -0.65 -0.96 14.93
N ALA A 21 -0.31 0.32 14.99
CA ALA A 21 -1.28 1.41 14.88
C ALA A 21 -1.58 1.78 13.42
N VAL A 22 -0.69 1.43 12.52
CA VAL A 22 -0.81 1.70 11.08
C VAL A 22 0.02 0.68 10.32
N ILE A 23 -0.43 0.35 9.11
CA ILE A 23 0.26 -0.58 8.22
C ILE A 23 0.49 0.13 6.89
N VAL A 24 1.69 0.01 6.34
CA VAL A 24 2.00 0.49 5.00
C VAL A 24 2.16 -0.72 4.09
N ALA A 25 1.34 -0.79 3.07
CA ALA A 25 1.40 -1.85 2.07
C ALA A 25 2.06 -1.30 0.81
N ALA A 26 3.25 -1.78 0.50
CA ALA A 26 4.03 -1.34 -0.64
C ALA A 26 4.16 -2.45 -1.67
N GLY A 27 4.02 -2.11 -2.94
CA GLY A 27 4.15 -3.06 -4.02
C GLY A 27 4.26 -2.37 -5.37
N LEU A 28 4.83 -3.08 -6.32
CA LEU A 28 4.90 -2.66 -7.71
C LEU A 28 4.16 -3.68 -8.56
N ILE A 29 3.08 -3.27 -9.18
CA ILE A 29 2.26 -4.13 -10.02
C ILE A 29 2.45 -3.71 -11.47
N VAL A 30 2.99 -4.62 -12.28
CA VAL A 30 3.21 -4.41 -13.71
C VAL A 30 2.49 -5.50 -14.49
N ASP A 31 2.30 -5.28 -15.79
CA ASP A 31 1.71 -6.30 -16.66
C ASP A 31 2.62 -7.53 -16.71
N GLY A 32 2.07 -8.65 -16.28
CA GLY A 32 2.73 -9.95 -16.39
C GLY A 32 2.14 -10.78 -17.52
N GLY A 33 2.66 -11.99 -17.71
CA GLY A 33 2.22 -12.86 -18.79
C GLY A 33 0.77 -13.33 -18.68
N ILE A 34 0.23 -13.44 -17.48
CA ILE A 34 -1.12 -13.97 -17.21
C ILE A 34 -2.06 -12.89 -16.68
N TYR A 35 -1.59 -12.03 -15.80
CA TYR A 35 -2.43 -11.04 -15.13
C TYR A 35 -2.16 -9.64 -15.64
N ARG A 36 -3.23 -8.90 -15.90
CA ARG A 36 -3.14 -7.46 -16.19
C ARG A 36 -3.00 -6.69 -14.88
N HIS A 37 -2.14 -5.65 -14.87
CA HIS A 37 -1.86 -4.86 -13.67
C HIS A 37 -3.11 -4.18 -13.09
N ASP A 38 -4.03 -3.73 -13.93
CA ASP A 38 -5.23 -3.03 -13.51
C ASP A 38 -6.17 -3.96 -12.72
N PHE A 39 -6.31 -5.22 -13.13
CA PHE A 39 -7.14 -6.18 -12.39
C PHE A 39 -6.52 -6.55 -11.06
N VAL A 40 -5.21 -6.78 -11.03
CA VAL A 40 -4.50 -7.12 -9.79
C VAL A 40 -4.55 -5.95 -8.82
N ALA A 41 -4.29 -4.74 -9.30
CA ALA A 41 -4.32 -3.54 -8.48
C ALA A 41 -5.70 -3.29 -7.88
N ALA A 42 -6.76 -3.40 -8.68
CA ALA A 42 -8.14 -3.22 -8.19
C ALA A 42 -8.45 -4.23 -7.08
N THR A 43 -8.12 -5.50 -7.29
CA THR A 43 -8.35 -6.56 -6.29
C THR A 43 -7.61 -6.28 -4.99
N VAL A 44 -6.35 -5.92 -5.07
CA VAL A 44 -5.51 -5.65 -3.88
C VAL A 44 -6.03 -4.43 -3.13
N LEU A 45 -6.31 -3.34 -3.83
CA LEU A 45 -6.75 -2.09 -3.20
C LEU A 45 -8.13 -2.24 -2.57
N ASP A 46 -9.07 -2.91 -3.24
CA ASP A 46 -10.41 -3.16 -2.70
C ASP A 46 -10.34 -4.02 -1.44
N ALA A 47 -9.53 -5.06 -1.45
CA ALA A 47 -9.35 -5.94 -0.30
C ALA A 47 -8.69 -5.20 0.87
N MET A 48 -7.70 -4.35 0.61
CA MET A 48 -7.05 -3.54 1.65
C MET A 48 -8.03 -2.56 2.29
N MET A 49 -8.89 -1.92 1.49
CA MET A 49 -9.90 -1.01 2.02
C MET A 49 -10.89 -1.75 2.92
N GLN A 50 -11.32 -2.94 2.52
CA GLN A 50 -12.21 -3.76 3.33
C GLN A 50 -11.58 -4.14 4.66
N ILE A 51 -10.32 -4.57 4.65
CA ILE A 51 -9.58 -4.93 5.86
C ILE A 51 -9.44 -3.73 6.80
N GLN A 52 -9.12 -2.56 6.24
CA GLN A 52 -8.99 -1.33 7.02
C GLN A 52 -10.30 -1.00 7.75
N LEU A 53 -11.42 -1.11 7.05
CA LEU A 53 -12.74 -0.83 7.66
C LEU A 53 -13.12 -1.87 8.71
N GLU A 54 -12.81 -3.13 8.48
CA GLU A 54 -13.12 -4.22 9.42
C GLU A 54 -12.27 -4.17 10.69
N THR A 55 -10.98 -3.86 10.55
CA THR A 55 -10.03 -3.89 11.68
C THR A 55 -9.88 -2.56 12.37
N GLU A 56 -10.31 -1.47 11.74
CA GLU A 56 -10.13 -0.10 12.20
C GLU A 56 -8.65 0.29 12.36
N VAL A 57 -7.76 -0.44 11.70
CA VAL A 57 -6.34 -0.11 11.61
C VAL A 57 -6.08 0.48 10.23
N PRO A 58 -5.57 1.72 10.14
CA PRO A 58 -5.30 2.33 8.83
C PRO A 58 -4.26 1.56 8.06
N ILE A 59 -4.57 1.30 6.80
CA ILE A 59 -3.67 0.61 5.87
C ILE A 59 -3.40 1.56 4.71
N LEU A 60 -2.19 2.11 4.68
CA LEU A 60 -1.80 3.06 3.63
C LEU A 60 -1.25 2.30 2.44
N SER A 61 -1.71 2.68 1.25
CA SER A 61 -1.31 2.02 0.03
C SER A 61 -0.18 2.77 -0.66
N VAL A 62 0.93 2.08 -0.89
CA VAL A 62 2.01 2.52 -1.78
C VAL A 62 2.13 1.47 -2.89
N VAL A 63 0.98 1.10 -3.46
CA VAL A 63 0.90 0.12 -4.55
C VAL A 63 0.96 0.89 -5.86
N LEU A 64 2.06 0.74 -6.58
CA LEU A 64 2.33 1.47 -7.80
C LEU A 64 2.07 0.58 -9.01
N THR A 65 1.45 1.15 -10.04
CA THR A 65 1.05 0.42 -11.23
C THR A 65 1.53 1.13 -12.50
N PRO A 66 2.86 1.21 -12.73
CA PRO A 66 3.36 1.92 -13.90
C PRO A 66 3.01 1.17 -15.18
N HIS A 67 2.50 1.91 -16.16
CA HIS A 67 2.29 1.36 -17.49
C HIS A 67 3.63 1.11 -18.18
N GLN A 68 3.73 -0.01 -18.87
CA GLN A 68 4.88 -0.31 -19.73
C GLN A 68 6.24 -0.19 -19.03
N PHE A 69 6.28 -0.69 -17.77
CA PHE A 69 7.57 -0.80 -17.09
C PHE A 69 8.51 -1.71 -17.88
N GLN A 70 9.70 -1.21 -18.18
CA GLN A 70 10.75 -1.94 -18.84
C GLN A 70 12.01 -1.90 -17.99
N GLU A 71 12.71 -3.02 -17.89
CA GLU A 71 13.96 -3.10 -17.14
C GLU A 71 15.12 -2.48 -17.94
N THR A 72 14.98 -1.18 -18.27
CA THR A 72 16.04 -0.40 -18.90
C THR A 72 16.63 0.54 -17.88
N GLU A 73 17.88 0.93 -18.06
CA GLU A 73 18.57 1.84 -17.14
C GLU A 73 17.81 3.15 -16.93
N ALA A 74 17.24 3.72 -18.00
CA ALA A 74 16.48 4.95 -17.90
C ALA A 74 15.20 4.78 -17.08
N HIS A 75 14.45 3.69 -17.29
CA HIS A 75 13.26 3.40 -16.53
C HIS A 75 13.57 3.09 -15.06
N GLU A 76 14.61 2.30 -14.80
CA GLU A 76 15.02 1.99 -13.44
C GLU A 76 15.43 3.24 -12.68
N GLY A 77 16.20 4.13 -13.30
CA GLY A 77 16.58 5.41 -12.69
C GLY A 77 15.38 6.28 -12.36
N PHE A 78 14.43 6.41 -13.28
CA PHE A 78 13.20 7.16 -13.06
C PHE A 78 12.41 6.62 -11.89
N PHE A 79 12.15 5.31 -11.85
CA PHE A 79 11.37 4.71 -10.80
C PHE A 79 12.09 4.71 -9.45
N PHE A 80 13.41 4.61 -9.44
CA PHE A 80 14.18 4.71 -8.20
C PHE A 80 13.93 6.06 -7.50
N GLU A 81 14.01 7.17 -8.23
CA GLU A 81 13.73 8.49 -7.67
C GLU A 81 12.26 8.67 -7.31
N HIS A 82 11.36 8.16 -8.13
CA HIS A 82 9.92 8.20 -7.87
C HIS A 82 9.57 7.44 -6.58
N PHE A 83 10.20 6.28 -6.35
CA PHE A 83 9.96 5.49 -5.14
C PHE A 83 10.45 6.20 -3.88
N LYS A 84 11.55 6.95 -3.96
CA LYS A 84 11.99 7.78 -2.84
C LYS A 84 10.94 8.82 -2.46
N ILE A 85 10.36 9.49 -3.45
CA ILE A 85 9.31 10.48 -3.25
C ILE A 85 8.08 9.81 -2.63
N LYS A 86 7.67 8.67 -3.16
CA LYS A 86 6.52 7.91 -2.64
C LYS A 86 6.76 7.41 -1.22
N GLY A 87 7.97 7.03 -0.88
CA GLY A 87 8.33 6.64 0.48
C GLY A 87 8.16 7.79 1.47
N ARG A 88 8.60 8.98 1.10
CA ARG A 88 8.42 10.19 1.93
C ARG A 88 6.95 10.53 2.09
N GLU A 89 6.19 10.48 1.00
CA GLU A 89 4.74 10.73 1.04
C GLU A 89 4.04 9.73 1.95
N ALA A 90 4.42 8.45 1.89
CA ALA A 90 3.85 7.41 2.75
C ALA A 90 4.14 7.69 4.23
N ALA A 91 5.36 8.08 4.56
CA ALA A 91 5.73 8.41 5.94
C ALA A 91 4.93 9.61 6.47
N GLN A 92 4.79 10.66 5.66
CA GLN A 92 3.99 11.83 6.03
C GLN A 92 2.52 11.46 6.20
N ALA A 93 1.98 10.63 5.31
CA ALA A 93 0.60 10.16 5.40
C ALA A 93 0.36 9.33 6.65
N CYS A 94 1.32 8.50 7.07
CA CYS A 94 1.23 7.77 8.34
C CYS A 94 1.09 8.69 9.52
N LEU A 95 1.97 9.69 9.64
CA LEU A 95 1.96 10.63 10.75
C LEU A 95 0.66 11.42 10.78
N GLN A 96 0.21 11.91 9.64
CA GLN A 96 -1.01 12.70 9.55
C GLN A 96 -2.25 11.86 9.85
N THR A 97 -2.31 10.63 9.34
CA THR A 97 -3.44 9.73 9.59
C THR A 97 -3.55 9.40 11.08
N LEU A 98 -2.45 9.07 11.73
CA LEU A 98 -2.45 8.78 13.17
C LEU A 98 -2.87 10.00 13.99
N SER A 99 -2.38 11.18 13.63
CA SER A 99 -2.77 12.42 14.30
C SER A 99 -4.28 12.68 14.17
N ASN A 100 -4.81 12.56 12.96
CA ASN A 100 -6.23 12.77 12.69
C ASN A 100 -7.12 11.77 13.43
N LEU A 101 -6.73 10.50 13.48
CA LEU A 101 -7.49 9.47 14.18
C LEU A 101 -7.47 9.71 15.70
N ASN A 102 -6.33 10.09 16.25
CA ASN A 102 -6.24 10.43 17.67
C ASN A 102 -7.13 11.61 18.02
N ASP A 103 -7.17 12.65 17.18
CA ASP A 103 -8.05 13.80 17.38
C ASP A 103 -9.53 13.39 17.36
N LEU A 104 -9.92 12.49 16.45
CA LEU A 104 -11.28 11.99 16.37
C LEU A 104 -11.67 11.18 17.61
N ILE A 105 -10.77 10.34 18.10
CA ILE A 105 -11.00 9.52 19.29
C ILE A 105 -11.11 10.41 20.51
N ASP A 106 -10.23 11.40 20.64
CA ASP A 106 -10.23 12.33 21.78
C ASP A 106 -11.46 13.23 21.77
N ALA A 107 -12.01 13.55 20.60
CA ALA A 107 -13.22 14.36 20.46
C ALA A 107 -14.51 13.57 20.73
N ALA A 108 -14.45 12.25 20.65
CA ALA A 108 -15.59 11.40 20.92
C ALA A 108 -15.73 11.13 22.43
#